data_229bef8299bf3ac07d8e2e1a898ee3bc
#
_entry.id   229bef8299bf3ac07d8e2e1a898ee3bc
#
_cell.length_a   1.000
_cell.length_b   1.000
_cell.length_c   1.000
_cell.angle_alpha   90.00
_cell.angle_beta   90.00
_cell.angle_gamma   90.00
#
_symmetry.space_group_name_H-M   'P 1'
#
loop_
_entity.id
_entity.type
_entity.pdbx_description
1 polymer ?
#
loop_
_entity_poly.entity_id
_entity_poly.type
_entity_poly.pdbx_seq_one_letter_code
_entity_poly.pdbx_strand_id
1 'polypeptide(L)'
;MMLELNLTIIGLILSIIFSSLEIALITANKLQIDVWIKQKYKLGSITKNILENKSKYLIVTLIGTTLSNILCSSFFTVYLINNNIVSSSLTFIPISIIILLFGEIIPKTIIREYANIMLMILSPIMILFYYLFYPIVLIFNKFNIFNKEIYLNIKSEKKNIKRQEVQNVYEQADDDTSIESGEKEIISNIFEYSTKNVSEIMTPRIDISAISDQLSLDEIAHVFIDSGHSKLPVYK
;
A
#
# COMPACT_ATOMS: atom_id res chain seq x y z
N MET A 1 38.54 1.20 -20.53
CA MET A 1 38.64 1.80 -19.18
C MET A 1 37.50 2.77 -18.86
N MET A 2 37.38 3.93 -19.52
CA MET A 2 36.27 4.87 -19.25
C MET A 2 34.90 4.33 -19.68
N LEU A 3 34.83 3.54 -20.74
CA LEU A 3 33.58 3.01 -21.25
C LEU A 3 32.96 1.96 -20.32
N GLU A 4 33.78 1.05 -19.77
CA GLU A 4 33.32 0.03 -18.81
C GLU A 4 32.79 0.68 -17.52
N LEU A 5 33.50 1.69 -17.01
CA LEU A 5 33.06 2.42 -15.82
C LEU A 5 31.75 3.17 -16.05
N ASN A 6 31.62 3.85 -17.21
CA ASN A 6 30.38 4.55 -17.55
C ASN A 6 29.19 3.59 -17.67
N LEU A 7 29.37 2.42 -18.29
CA LEU A 7 28.33 1.39 -18.41
C LEU A 7 27.97 0.79 -17.03
N THR A 8 28.93 0.63 -16.16
CA THR A 8 28.67 0.21 -14.76
C THR A 8 27.81 1.24 -14.02
N ILE A 9 28.13 2.53 -14.14
CA ILE A 9 27.35 3.61 -13.52
C ILE A 9 25.93 3.65 -14.08
N ILE A 10 25.76 3.52 -15.41
CA ILE A 10 24.45 3.45 -16.04
C ILE A 10 23.64 2.24 -15.52
N GLY A 11 24.29 1.06 -15.41
CA GLY A 11 23.66 -0.12 -14.84
C GLY A 11 23.21 0.09 -13.39
N LEU A 12 24.02 0.73 -12.58
CA LEU A 12 23.68 1.04 -11.19
C LEU A 12 22.51 2.04 -11.08
N ILE A 13 22.51 3.09 -11.89
CA ILE A 13 21.42 4.07 -11.93
C ILE A 13 20.11 3.40 -12.36
N LEU A 14 20.14 2.54 -13.38
CA LEU A 14 18.97 1.78 -13.80
C LEU A 14 18.47 0.83 -12.72
N SER A 15 19.38 0.17 -12.00
CA SER A 15 19.03 -0.68 -10.84
C SER A 15 18.32 0.11 -9.76
N ILE A 16 18.82 1.30 -9.41
CA ILE A 16 18.18 2.22 -8.45
C ILE A 16 16.76 2.59 -8.91
N ILE A 17 16.59 2.96 -10.17
CA ILE A 17 15.29 3.35 -10.73
C ILE A 17 14.29 2.20 -10.67
N PHE A 18 14.67 1.00 -11.13
CA PHE A 18 13.76 -0.15 -11.14
C PHE A 18 13.44 -0.67 -9.73
N SER A 19 14.42 -0.69 -8.82
CA SER A 19 14.21 -1.04 -7.40
C SER A 19 13.28 -0.03 -6.71
N SER A 20 13.43 1.25 -7.02
CA SER A 20 12.55 2.31 -6.54
C SER A 20 11.12 2.14 -7.06
N LEU A 21 10.96 1.88 -8.36
CA LEU A 21 9.66 1.65 -8.99
C LEU A 21 8.96 0.40 -8.44
N GLU A 22 9.71 -0.66 -8.18
CA GLU A 22 9.19 -1.90 -7.61
C GLU A 22 8.53 -1.66 -6.25
N ILE A 23 9.28 -1.04 -5.31
CA ILE A 23 8.75 -0.78 -3.97
C ILE A 23 7.66 0.28 -3.97
N ALA A 24 7.77 1.32 -4.83
CA ALA A 24 6.73 2.31 -5.01
C ALA A 24 5.43 1.69 -5.50
N LEU A 25 5.46 0.78 -6.48
CA LEU A 25 4.29 0.02 -6.93
C LEU A 25 3.67 -0.82 -5.82
N ILE A 26 4.48 -1.47 -4.98
CA ILE A 26 3.99 -2.34 -3.92
C ILE A 26 3.32 -1.52 -2.82
N THR A 27 3.91 -0.39 -2.44
CA THR A 27 3.53 0.40 -1.26
C THR A 27 2.52 1.50 -1.57
N ALA A 28 2.44 1.98 -2.83
CA ALA A 28 1.58 3.11 -3.20
C ALA A 28 0.10 2.90 -2.85
N ASN A 29 -0.51 3.94 -2.28
CA ASN A 29 -1.91 3.97 -1.88
C ASN A 29 -2.79 4.51 -3.01
N LYS A 30 -3.72 3.68 -3.48
CA LYS A 30 -4.63 4.02 -4.57
C LYS A 30 -5.56 5.18 -4.22
N LEU A 31 -6.02 5.27 -2.96
CA LEU A 31 -6.94 6.31 -2.53
C LEU A 31 -6.29 7.70 -2.58
N GLN A 32 -5.04 7.81 -2.14
CA GLN A 32 -4.30 9.07 -2.20
C GLN A 32 -4.07 9.53 -3.65
N ILE A 33 -3.82 8.60 -4.56
CA ILE A 33 -3.70 8.93 -5.99
C ILE A 33 -5.04 9.36 -6.58
N ASP A 34 -6.17 8.76 -6.17
CA ASP A 34 -7.50 9.22 -6.58
C ASP A 34 -7.80 10.64 -6.09
N VAL A 35 -7.34 11.02 -4.89
CA VAL A 35 -7.44 12.40 -4.39
C VAL A 35 -6.61 13.36 -5.26
N TRP A 36 -5.38 13.02 -5.59
CA TRP A 36 -4.52 13.85 -6.45
C TRP A 36 -5.06 14.00 -7.88
N ILE A 37 -5.77 13.01 -8.40
CA ILE A 37 -6.47 13.14 -9.68
C ILE A 37 -7.57 14.22 -9.59
N LYS A 38 -8.35 14.23 -8.50
CA LYS A 38 -9.37 15.26 -8.26
C LYS A 38 -8.76 16.66 -8.15
N GLN A 39 -7.55 16.75 -7.58
CA GLN A 39 -6.76 17.99 -7.52
C GLN A 39 -6.07 18.34 -8.84
N LYS A 40 -6.36 17.64 -9.95
CA LYS A 40 -5.86 17.88 -11.31
C LYS A 40 -4.35 17.73 -11.50
N TYR A 41 -3.69 16.87 -10.73
CA TYR A 41 -2.29 16.51 -11.00
C TYR A 41 -2.18 15.75 -12.35
N LYS A 42 -1.34 16.28 -13.26
CA LYS A 42 -1.23 15.80 -14.66
C LYS A 42 -0.88 14.32 -14.80
N LEU A 43 -0.05 13.79 -13.90
CA LEU A 43 0.40 12.38 -13.94
C LEU A 43 -0.50 11.42 -13.15
N GLY A 44 -1.50 11.92 -12.44
CA GLY A 44 -2.37 11.10 -11.60
C GLY A 44 -3.12 10.00 -12.36
N SER A 45 -3.66 10.30 -13.54
CA SER A 45 -4.38 9.34 -14.37
C SER A 45 -3.48 8.21 -14.90
N ILE A 46 -2.24 8.54 -15.26
CA ILE A 46 -1.22 7.58 -15.68
C ILE A 46 -0.87 6.64 -14.53
N THR A 47 -0.59 7.21 -13.36
CA THR A 47 -0.25 6.46 -12.15
C THR A 47 -1.39 5.54 -11.71
N LYS A 48 -2.63 5.99 -11.82
CA LYS A 48 -3.82 5.17 -11.55
C LYS A 48 -3.89 3.95 -12.47
N ASN A 49 -3.71 4.13 -13.77
CA ASN A 49 -3.69 3.03 -14.74
C ASN A 49 -2.58 2.01 -14.41
N ILE A 50 -1.40 2.49 -14.02
CA ILE A 50 -0.29 1.63 -13.58
C ILE A 50 -0.70 0.80 -12.35
N LEU A 51 -1.32 1.40 -11.34
CA LEU A 51 -1.78 0.70 -10.14
C LEU A 51 -2.92 -0.29 -10.41
N GLU A 52 -3.81 0.02 -11.34
CA GLU A 52 -4.86 -0.91 -11.76
C GLU A 52 -4.32 -2.14 -12.48
N ASN A 53 -3.22 -1.98 -13.19
CA ASN A 53 -2.52 -3.04 -13.91
C ASN A 53 -1.21 -3.47 -13.20
N LYS A 54 -1.15 -3.37 -11.90
CA LYS A 54 0.05 -3.56 -11.05
C LYS A 54 0.88 -4.78 -11.41
N SER A 55 0.25 -5.95 -11.63
CA SER A 55 0.96 -7.19 -11.96
C SER A 55 1.83 -7.10 -13.21
N LYS A 56 1.34 -6.43 -14.26
CA LYS A 56 2.10 -6.25 -15.51
C LYS A 56 3.34 -5.38 -15.29
N TYR A 57 3.20 -4.31 -14.51
CA TYR A 57 4.28 -3.39 -14.23
C TYR A 57 5.30 -3.95 -13.23
N LEU A 58 4.89 -4.83 -12.31
CA LEU A 58 5.82 -5.58 -11.46
C LEU A 58 6.72 -6.51 -12.25
N ILE A 59 6.21 -7.14 -13.33
CA ILE A 59 7.05 -7.94 -14.24
C ILE A 59 8.10 -7.04 -14.90
N VAL A 60 7.71 -5.83 -15.33
CA VAL A 60 8.65 -4.86 -15.94
C VAL A 60 9.75 -4.47 -14.96
N THR A 61 9.42 -4.18 -13.70
CA THR A 61 10.43 -3.82 -12.69
C THR A 61 11.35 -4.98 -12.40
N LEU A 62 10.83 -6.21 -12.26
CA LEU A 62 11.62 -7.40 -12.02
C LEU A 62 12.64 -7.67 -13.15
N ILE A 63 12.19 -7.59 -14.41
CA ILE A 63 13.07 -7.73 -15.59
C ILE A 63 14.11 -6.61 -15.59
N GLY A 64 13.66 -5.37 -15.35
CA GLY A 64 14.51 -4.20 -15.33
C GLY A 64 15.61 -4.27 -14.28
N THR A 65 15.29 -4.62 -13.02
CA THR A 65 16.28 -4.78 -11.95
C THR A 65 17.28 -5.87 -12.27
N THR A 66 16.80 -7.03 -12.76
CA THR A 66 17.69 -8.16 -13.10
C THR A 66 18.66 -7.79 -14.22
N LEU A 67 18.16 -7.19 -15.32
CA LEU A 67 19.01 -6.76 -16.43
C LEU A 67 20.01 -5.68 -15.99
N SER A 68 19.59 -4.72 -15.19
CA SER A 68 20.44 -3.65 -14.68
C SER A 68 21.55 -4.19 -13.79
N ASN A 69 21.24 -5.15 -12.92
CA ASN A 69 22.23 -5.80 -12.04
C ASN A 69 23.24 -6.63 -12.86
N ILE A 70 22.79 -7.36 -13.89
CA ILE A 70 23.68 -8.10 -14.79
C ILE A 70 24.60 -7.12 -15.55
N LEU A 71 24.05 -6.04 -16.08
CA LEU A 71 24.83 -5.03 -16.78
C LEU A 71 25.88 -4.39 -15.85
N CYS A 72 25.49 -3.95 -14.67
CA CYS A 72 26.39 -3.37 -13.67
C CYS A 72 27.48 -4.37 -13.29
N SER A 73 27.14 -5.62 -12.95
CA SER A 73 28.11 -6.63 -12.50
C SER A 73 29.08 -7.02 -13.62
N SER A 74 28.60 -7.19 -14.84
CA SER A 74 29.46 -7.58 -15.95
C SER A 74 30.50 -6.52 -16.28
N PHE A 75 30.09 -5.28 -16.48
CA PHE A 75 31.03 -4.21 -16.82
C PHE A 75 31.98 -3.82 -15.71
N PHE A 76 31.52 -3.85 -14.44
CA PHE A 76 32.41 -3.60 -13.32
C PHE A 76 33.46 -4.70 -13.15
N THR A 77 33.07 -5.97 -13.35
CA THR A 77 34.03 -7.09 -13.32
C THR A 77 35.10 -6.91 -14.38
N VAL A 78 34.72 -6.57 -15.63
CA VAL A 78 35.69 -6.29 -16.70
C VAL A 78 36.61 -5.12 -16.33
N TYR A 79 36.05 -4.06 -15.75
CA TYR A 79 36.82 -2.91 -15.28
C TYR A 79 37.86 -3.28 -14.23
N LEU A 80 37.49 -4.09 -13.21
CA LEU A 80 38.39 -4.52 -12.15
C LEU A 80 39.54 -5.41 -12.67
N ILE A 81 39.21 -6.33 -13.59
CA ILE A 81 40.22 -7.24 -14.19
C ILE A 81 41.22 -6.44 -15.05
N ASN A 82 40.72 -5.58 -15.93
CA ASN A 82 41.55 -4.78 -16.83
C ASN A 82 42.54 -3.84 -16.09
N ASN A 83 42.19 -3.42 -14.86
CA ASN A 83 43.04 -2.56 -14.05
C ASN A 83 43.87 -3.33 -13.02
N ASN A 84 43.85 -4.66 -13.01
CA ASN A 84 44.57 -5.51 -12.06
C ASN A 84 44.31 -5.15 -10.58
N ILE A 85 43.11 -4.63 -10.25
CA ILE A 85 42.75 -4.18 -8.90
C ILE A 85 42.48 -5.37 -8.00
N VAL A 86 41.85 -6.42 -8.53
CA VAL A 86 41.44 -7.61 -7.76
C VAL A 86 41.72 -8.86 -8.60
N SER A 87 42.08 -9.95 -7.92
CA SER A 87 42.18 -11.25 -8.55
C SER A 87 40.82 -11.67 -9.13
N SER A 88 40.83 -12.23 -10.34
CA SER A 88 39.59 -12.61 -11.06
C SER A 88 38.64 -13.49 -10.23
N SER A 89 39.17 -14.26 -9.27
CA SER A 89 38.36 -15.10 -8.41
C SER A 89 37.59 -14.37 -7.29
N LEU A 90 37.97 -13.13 -6.96
CA LEU A 90 37.39 -12.37 -5.84
C LEU A 90 36.62 -11.11 -6.29
N THR A 91 36.51 -10.87 -7.61
CA THR A 91 35.85 -9.67 -8.16
C THR A 91 34.35 -9.60 -7.83
N PHE A 92 33.70 -10.77 -7.64
CA PHE A 92 32.26 -10.82 -7.37
C PHE A 92 31.86 -10.25 -6.00
N ILE A 93 32.76 -10.28 -4.99
CA ILE A 93 32.44 -9.83 -3.62
C ILE A 93 32.15 -8.32 -3.56
N PRO A 94 33.06 -7.42 -3.95
CA PRO A 94 32.83 -5.98 -3.85
C PRO A 94 31.63 -5.54 -4.71
N ILE A 95 31.46 -6.14 -5.89
CA ILE A 95 30.35 -5.78 -6.77
C ILE A 95 29.00 -6.17 -6.19
N SER A 96 28.89 -7.38 -5.61
CA SER A 96 27.66 -7.85 -4.98
C SER A 96 27.26 -6.92 -3.82
N ILE A 97 28.21 -6.48 -3.03
CA ILE A 97 27.97 -5.53 -1.93
C ILE A 97 27.48 -4.17 -2.46
N ILE A 98 28.12 -3.64 -3.51
CA ILE A 98 27.72 -2.36 -4.10
C ILE A 98 26.31 -2.44 -4.67
N ILE A 99 25.99 -3.47 -5.45
CA ILE A 99 24.66 -3.63 -6.05
C ILE A 99 23.61 -3.82 -4.96
N LEU A 100 23.89 -4.67 -3.97
CA LEU A 100 22.94 -4.95 -2.88
C LEU A 100 22.63 -3.69 -2.07
N LEU A 101 23.66 -2.93 -1.67
CA LEU A 101 23.47 -1.74 -0.85
C LEU A 101 22.87 -0.59 -1.66
N PHE A 102 23.52 -0.19 -2.75
CA PHE A 102 23.17 1.01 -3.51
C PHE A 102 22.11 0.76 -4.57
N GLY A 103 22.06 -0.43 -5.17
CA GLY A 103 21.08 -0.80 -6.18
C GLY A 103 19.75 -1.27 -5.63
N GLU A 104 19.72 -1.86 -4.42
CA GLU A 104 18.50 -2.47 -3.88
C GLU A 104 18.09 -1.97 -2.49
N ILE A 105 18.92 -2.13 -1.44
CA ILE A 105 18.51 -1.87 -0.06
C ILE A 105 18.20 -0.39 0.16
N ILE A 106 19.16 0.49 -0.14
CA ILE A 106 19.02 1.94 0.10
C ILE A 106 17.84 2.52 -0.69
N PRO A 107 17.70 2.29 -2.02
CA PRO A 107 16.56 2.81 -2.78
C PRO A 107 15.23 2.30 -2.24
N LYS A 108 15.10 1.00 -1.96
CA LYS A 108 13.86 0.41 -1.45
C LYS A 108 13.46 0.97 -0.08
N THR A 109 14.42 1.25 0.78
CA THR A 109 14.15 1.79 2.12
C THR A 109 13.67 3.23 2.05
N ILE A 110 14.35 4.08 1.27
CA ILE A 110 13.99 5.50 1.15
C ILE A 110 12.63 5.66 0.44
N ILE A 111 12.45 4.96 -0.68
CA ILE A 111 11.25 5.13 -1.51
C ILE A 111 9.98 4.59 -0.84
N ARG A 112 10.10 3.70 0.12
CA ARG A 112 8.94 3.19 0.87
C ARG A 112 8.12 4.30 1.53
N GLU A 113 8.77 5.31 2.07
CA GLU A 113 8.09 6.45 2.71
C GLU A 113 7.46 7.40 1.70
N TYR A 114 8.10 7.59 0.54
CA TYR A 114 7.65 8.51 -0.51
C TYR A 114 7.00 7.81 -1.71
N ALA A 115 6.47 6.60 -1.52
CA ALA A 115 6.04 5.71 -2.60
C ALA A 115 5.06 6.35 -3.57
N ASN A 116 4.06 7.08 -3.08
CA ASN A 116 3.03 7.71 -3.93
C ASN A 116 3.62 8.79 -4.85
N ILE A 117 4.47 9.66 -4.30
CA ILE A 117 5.10 10.76 -5.05
C ILE A 117 6.07 10.18 -6.09
N MET A 118 6.90 9.22 -5.67
CA MET A 118 7.88 8.59 -6.55
C MET A 118 7.22 7.79 -7.67
N LEU A 119 6.15 7.06 -7.40
CA LEU A 119 5.39 6.37 -8.44
C LEU A 119 4.82 7.36 -9.44
N MET A 120 4.31 8.50 -9.00
CA MET A 120 3.77 9.53 -9.87
C MET A 120 4.87 10.16 -10.76
N ILE A 121 6.02 10.51 -10.19
CA ILE A 121 7.14 11.12 -10.93
C ILE A 121 7.73 10.14 -11.95
N LEU A 122 7.92 8.88 -11.55
CA LEU A 122 8.54 7.85 -12.38
C LEU A 122 7.55 7.13 -13.30
N SER A 123 6.25 7.43 -13.24
CA SER A 123 5.23 6.80 -14.06
C SER A 123 5.48 6.90 -15.59
N PRO A 124 5.99 8.01 -16.17
CA PRO A 124 6.30 8.06 -17.58
C PRO A 124 7.45 7.10 -17.98
N ILE A 125 8.46 7.00 -17.12
CA ILE A 125 9.61 6.09 -17.30
C ILE A 125 9.13 4.64 -17.26
N MET A 126 8.22 4.31 -16.35
CA MET A 126 7.60 2.99 -16.25
C MET A 126 6.88 2.58 -17.53
N ILE A 127 6.12 3.50 -18.13
CA ILE A 127 5.43 3.23 -19.40
C ILE A 127 6.43 3.00 -20.52
N LEU A 128 7.50 3.79 -20.61
CA LEU A 128 8.55 3.61 -21.61
C LEU A 128 9.14 2.18 -21.53
N PHE A 129 9.52 1.73 -20.35
CA PHE A 129 10.05 0.39 -20.15
C PHE A 129 9.01 -0.72 -20.34
N TYR A 130 7.74 -0.46 -20.04
CA TYR A 130 6.67 -1.40 -20.35
C TYR A 130 6.59 -1.70 -21.86
N TYR A 131 6.66 -0.69 -22.70
CA TYR A 131 6.67 -0.90 -24.17
C TYR A 131 7.96 -1.58 -24.63
N LEU A 132 9.10 -1.26 -24.04
CA LEU A 132 10.37 -1.90 -24.37
C LEU A 132 10.37 -3.41 -24.02
N PHE A 133 9.81 -3.78 -22.86
CA PHE A 133 9.74 -5.17 -22.40
C PHE A 133 8.43 -5.87 -22.75
N TYR A 134 7.57 -5.22 -23.55
CA TYR A 134 6.26 -5.75 -23.92
C TYR A 134 6.25 -7.20 -24.42
N PRO A 135 7.14 -7.64 -25.33
CA PRO A 135 7.16 -9.03 -25.80
C PRO A 135 7.41 -10.04 -24.66
N ILE A 136 8.25 -9.67 -23.70
CA ILE A 136 8.55 -10.54 -22.54
C ILE A 136 7.35 -10.56 -21.59
N VAL A 137 6.74 -9.42 -21.32
CA VAL A 137 5.55 -9.30 -20.46
C VAL A 137 4.39 -10.13 -21.02
N LEU A 138 4.20 -10.20 -22.34
CA LEU A 138 3.19 -11.06 -22.97
C LEU A 138 3.40 -12.55 -22.65
N ILE A 139 4.65 -13.02 -22.68
CA ILE A 139 4.99 -14.41 -22.36
C ILE A 139 4.60 -14.72 -20.91
N PHE A 140 5.01 -13.87 -19.96
CA PHE A 140 4.67 -14.06 -18.54
C PHE A 140 3.16 -14.01 -18.27
N ASN A 141 2.42 -13.13 -18.92
CA ASN A 141 0.96 -13.06 -18.81
C ASN A 141 0.27 -14.32 -19.34
N LYS A 142 0.77 -14.93 -20.41
CA LYS A 142 0.22 -16.16 -20.99
C LYS A 142 0.35 -17.36 -20.04
N PHE A 143 1.43 -17.41 -19.26
CA PHE A 143 1.64 -18.48 -18.26
C PHE A 143 0.85 -18.28 -16.96
N ASN A 144 0.09 -17.21 -16.80
CA ASN A 144 -0.78 -16.93 -15.62
C ASN A 144 -0.07 -17.03 -14.25
N ILE A 145 1.26 -16.95 -14.24
CA ILE A 145 2.09 -17.23 -13.06
C ILE A 145 1.88 -16.20 -11.95
N PHE A 146 1.57 -14.95 -12.31
CA PHE A 146 1.45 -13.84 -11.37
C PHE A 146 0.01 -13.55 -10.88
N ASN A 147 -1.01 -14.08 -11.56
CA ASN A 147 -2.40 -13.67 -11.28
C ASN A 147 -3.07 -14.40 -10.10
N LYS A 148 -2.59 -15.56 -9.68
CA LYS A 148 -3.30 -16.36 -8.67
C LYS A 148 -2.82 -16.17 -7.23
N GLU A 149 -1.55 -16.07 -6.99
CA GLU A 149 -1.02 -16.01 -5.60
C GLU A 149 -1.08 -14.60 -5.01
N ILE A 150 -0.77 -13.58 -5.81
CA ILE A 150 -0.83 -12.18 -5.35
C ILE A 150 -2.27 -11.74 -5.07
N TYR A 151 -3.26 -12.20 -5.88
CA TYR A 151 -4.67 -11.87 -5.67
C TYR A 151 -5.30 -12.53 -4.44
N LEU A 152 -4.88 -13.71 -4.05
CA LEU A 152 -5.44 -14.43 -2.90
C LEU A 152 -4.95 -13.87 -1.57
N ASN A 153 -3.69 -13.50 -1.47
CA ASN A 153 -3.13 -12.88 -0.27
C ASN A 153 -3.61 -11.42 -0.06
N ILE A 154 -3.83 -10.69 -1.16
CA ILE A 154 -4.33 -9.31 -1.10
C ILE A 154 -5.84 -9.26 -0.74
N LYS A 155 -6.62 -10.29 -1.04
CA LYS A 155 -8.09 -10.26 -0.83
C LYS A 155 -8.51 -10.49 0.63
N SER A 156 -7.73 -11.22 1.41
CA SER A 156 -7.99 -11.45 2.83
C SER A 156 -7.55 -10.28 3.73
N GLU A 157 -6.43 -9.62 3.41
CA GLU A 157 -5.99 -8.40 4.10
C GLU A 157 -6.80 -7.15 3.72
N LYS A 158 -7.36 -7.10 2.51
CA LYS A 158 -8.05 -5.92 1.97
C LYS A 158 -9.26 -5.43 2.79
N LYS A 159 -9.87 -6.26 3.63
CA LYS A 159 -11.07 -5.83 4.37
C LYS A 159 -10.73 -4.95 5.59
N ASN A 160 -9.61 -5.24 6.24
CA ASN A 160 -9.15 -4.47 7.40
C ASN A 160 -8.26 -3.28 6.99
N ILE A 161 -7.41 -3.46 5.96
CA ILE A 161 -6.52 -2.43 5.43
C ILE A 161 -7.31 -1.25 4.83
N LYS A 162 -8.39 -1.52 4.08
CA LYS A 162 -9.20 -0.42 3.49
C LYS A 162 -9.73 0.59 4.51
N ARG A 163 -9.98 0.15 5.71
CA ARG A 163 -10.54 0.99 6.78
C ARG A 163 -9.47 1.87 7.41
N GLN A 164 -8.32 1.28 7.74
CA GLN A 164 -7.15 2.00 8.24
C GLN A 164 -6.60 2.97 7.18
N GLU A 165 -6.60 2.56 5.90
CA GLU A 165 -6.18 3.44 4.79
C GLU A 165 -7.10 4.66 4.64
N VAL A 166 -8.43 4.49 4.76
CA VAL A 166 -9.37 5.62 4.72
C VAL A 166 -9.17 6.53 5.93
N GLN A 167 -8.97 5.96 7.11
CA GLN A 167 -8.71 6.71 8.33
C GLN A 167 -7.38 7.47 8.24
N ASN A 168 -6.31 6.83 7.76
CA ASN A 168 -5.00 7.47 7.57
C ASN A 168 -5.04 8.60 6.51
N VAL A 169 -5.76 8.40 5.39
CA VAL A 169 -5.94 9.44 4.37
C VAL A 169 -6.73 10.63 4.92
N TYR A 170 -7.67 10.35 5.80
CA TYR A 170 -8.47 11.36 6.46
C TYR A 170 -7.67 12.14 7.52
N GLU A 171 -6.85 11.45 8.33
CA GLU A 171 -5.95 12.07 9.31
C GLU A 171 -4.81 12.86 8.67
N GLN A 172 -4.37 12.45 7.44
CA GLN A 172 -3.34 13.15 6.65
C GLN A 172 -3.91 14.23 5.72
N ALA A 173 -5.23 14.37 5.64
CA ALA A 173 -5.84 15.51 4.97
C ALA A 173 -5.59 16.75 5.84
N ASP A 174 -4.50 17.45 5.50
CA ASP A 174 -4.02 18.66 6.15
C ASP A 174 -5.12 19.74 6.26
N ASP A 175 -4.91 20.67 7.16
CA ASP A 175 -5.78 21.78 7.56
C ASP A 175 -6.25 22.72 6.42
N ASP A 176 -5.79 22.49 5.18
CA ASP A 176 -6.20 23.22 3.97
C ASP A 176 -7.53 22.72 3.34
N THR A 177 -8.12 21.65 3.85
CA THR A 177 -9.46 21.25 3.45
C THR A 177 -10.47 21.83 4.43
N SER A 178 -11.48 22.53 3.90
CA SER A 178 -12.57 23.21 4.59
C SER A 178 -13.50 22.28 5.41
N ILE A 179 -12.95 21.24 6.04
CA ILE A 179 -13.68 20.33 6.93
C ILE A 179 -13.58 20.89 8.34
N GLU A 180 -14.69 21.35 8.89
CA GLU A 180 -14.76 21.86 10.25
C GLU A 180 -14.37 20.78 11.27
N SER A 181 -13.78 21.20 12.40
CA SER A 181 -13.34 20.29 13.47
C SER A 181 -14.47 19.35 13.97
N GLY A 182 -15.72 19.81 13.96
CA GLY A 182 -16.89 19.02 14.31
C GLY A 182 -17.21 17.91 13.30
N GLU A 183 -16.96 18.12 12.02
CA GLU A 183 -17.14 17.08 10.99
C GLU A 183 -16.07 16.00 11.09
N LYS A 184 -14.84 16.38 11.45
CA LYS A 184 -13.74 15.44 11.74
C LYS A 184 -14.10 14.50 12.90
N GLU A 185 -14.67 15.05 13.97
CA GLU A 185 -15.11 14.27 15.12
C GLU A 185 -16.23 13.28 14.77
N ILE A 186 -17.22 13.68 13.99
CA ILE A 186 -18.31 12.82 13.54
C ILE A 186 -17.79 11.65 12.71
N ILE A 187 -16.87 11.89 11.79
CA ILE A 187 -16.29 10.84 10.94
C ILE A 187 -15.46 9.87 11.78
N SER A 188 -14.65 10.37 12.71
CA SER A 188 -13.90 9.54 13.66
C SER A 188 -14.82 8.65 14.48
N ASN A 189 -15.91 9.21 15.01
CA ASN A 189 -16.91 8.49 15.80
C ASN A 189 -17.62 7.40 14.97
N ILE A 190 -17.89 7.63 13.66
CA ILE A 190 -18.45 6.61 12.77
C ILE A 190 -17.51 5.41 12.60
N PHE A 191 -16.21 5.65 12.49
CA PHE A 191 -15.23 4.58 12.41
C PHE A 191 -15.13 3.80 13.73
N GLU A 192 -15.15 4.46 14.87
CA GLU A 192 -15.14 3.83 16.18
C GLU A 192 -16.42 3.02 16.45
N TYR A 193 -17.59 3.60 16.11
CA TYR A 193 -18.89 2.95 16.31
C TYR A 193 -18.99 1.57 15.64
N SER A 194 -18.38 1.41 14.50
CA SER A 194 -18.48 0.16 13.73
C SER A 194 -17.64 -1.00 14.28
N THR A 195 -16.77 -0.74 15.26
CA THR A 195 -16.00 -1.76 15.99
C THR A 195 -16.65 -2.16 17.32
N LYS A 196 -17.64 -1.38 17.81
CA LYS A 196 -18.35 -1.65 19.06
C LYS A 196 -19.26 -2.85 18.93
N ASN A 197 -19.22 -3.70 19.94
CA ASN A 197 -20.16 -4.82 20.06
C ASN A 197 -21.48 -4.36 20.66
N VAL A 198 -22.56 -5.08 20.39
CA VAL A 198 -23.88 -4.79 20.98
C VAL A 198 -23.83 -4.81 22.50
N SER A 199 -23.03 -5.67 23.09
CA SER A 199 -22.80 -5.76 24.55
C SER A 199 -22.26 -4.49 25.20
N GLU A 200 -21.60 -3.61 24.43
CA GLU A 200 -21.03 -2.35 24.93
C GLU A 200 -22.06 -1.21 24.95
N ILE A 201 -23.17 -1.37 24.21
CA ILE A 201 -24.18 -0.33 24.03
C ILE A 201 -25.53 -0.73 24.61
N MET A 202 -25.77 -2.03 24.84
CA MET A 202 -27.01 -2.53 25.40
C MET A 202 -27.15 -2.18 26.87
N THR A 203 -28.38 -2.00 27.36
CA THR A 203 -28.66 -1.92 28.79
C THR A 203 -28.37 -3.27 29.45
N PRO A 204 -27.47 -3.33 30.44
CA PRO A 204 -27.19 -4.55 31.19
C PRO A 204 -28.47 -5.13 31.79
N ARG A 205 -28.55 -6.46 31.89
CA ARG A 205 -29.75 -7.15 32.42
C ARG A 205 -30.18 -6.66 33.77
N ILE A 206 -29.23 -6.28 34.63
CA ILE A 206 -29.46 -5.77 35.99
C ILE A 206 -30.13 -4.40 36.03
N ASP A 207 -30.00 -3.62 34.95
CA ASP A 207 -30.53 -2.27 34.87
C ASP A 207 -31.84 -2.21 34.05
N ILE A 208 -32.32 -3.37 33.55
CA ILE A 208 -33.58 -3.45 32.80
C ILE A 208 -34.76 -3.38 33.79
N SER A 209 -35.59 -2.35 33.67
CA SER A 209 -36.88 -2.29 34.31
C SER A 209 -37.83 -3.28 33.64
N ALA A 210 -38.30 -4.28 34.40
CA ALA A 210 -39.14 -5.35 33.87
C ALA A 210 -40.30 -5.66 34.83
N ILE A 211 -41.36 -6.27 34.36
CA ILE A 211 -42.60 -6.59 35.08
C ILE A 211 -42.76 -8.12 35.18
N SER A 212 -43.12 -8.62 36.39
CA SER A 212 -43.51 -10.02 36.52
C SER A 212 -44.93 -10.23 35.99
N ASP A 213 -45.22 -11.38 35.35
CA ASP A 213 -46.53 -11.75 34.87
C ASP A 213 -47.54 -12.05 36.02
N GLN A 214 -47.03 -12.10 37.25
CA GLN A 214 -47.86 -12.35 38.46
C GLN A 214 -48.35 -11.07 39.14
N LEU A 215 -47.93 -9.88 38.69
CA LEU A 215 -48.34 -8.60 39.27
C LEU A 215 -49.76 -8.22 38.90
N SER A 216 -50.48 -7.58 39.82
CA SER A 216 -51.78 -7.00 39.57
C SER A 216 -51.71 -5.78 38.65
N LEU A 217 -52.84 -5.42 37.99
CA LEU A 217 -52.88 -4.26 37.07
C LEU A 217 -52.49 -2.95 37.77
N ASP A 218 -52.86 -2.76 39.03
CA ASP A 218 -52.53 -1.56 39.81
C ASP A 218 -51.02 -1.47 40.10
N GLU A 219 -50.39 -2.59 40.50
CA GLU A 219 -48.95 -2.66 40.67
C GLU A 219 -48.17 -2.41 39.40
N ILE A 220 -48.66 -2.96 38.25
CA ILE A 220 -48.10 -2.72 36.93
C ILE A 220 -48.16 -1.22 36.61
N ALA A 221 -49.28 -0.56 36.85
CA ALA A 221 -49.44 0.86 36.61
C ALA A 221 -48.44 1.71 37.42
N HIS A 222 -48.19 1.34 38.67
CA HIS A 222 -47.15 2.00 39.48
C HIS A 222 -45.77 1.83 38.92
N VAL A 223 -45.37 0.63 38.44
CA VAL A 223 -44.06 0.41 37.80
C VAL A 223 -43.88 1.24 36.54
N PHE A 224 -44.94 1.44 35.73
CA PHE A 224 -44.88 2.30 34.57
C PHE A 224 -44.70 3.77 34.91
N ILE A 225 -45.38 4.26 36.00
CA ILE A 225 -45.27 5.65 36.48
C ILE A 225 -43.86 5.91 37.01
N ASP A 226 -43.37 4.98 37.83
CA ASP A 226 -42.05 5.15 38.49
C ASP A 226 -40.89 5.01 37.51
N SER A 227 -40.97 4.11 36.53
CA SER A 227 -39.91 3.90 35.55
C SER A 227 -39.91 4.93 34.42
N GLY A 228 -41.04 5.62 34.13
CA GLY A 228 -41.19 6.58 33.07
C GLY A 228 -41.15 5.96 31.67
N HIS A 229 -41.15 4.64 31.53
CA HIS A 229 -41.08 3.96 30.26
C HIS A 229 -42.47 3.69 29.67
N SER A 230 -42.60 3.79 28.35
CA SER A 230 -43.86 3.47 27.65
C SER A 230 -44.04 1.98 27.32
N LYS A 231 -42.99 1.18 27.45
CA LYS A 231 -42.96 -0.28 27.22
C LYS A 231 -41.98 -0.93 28.19
N LEU A 232 -42.39 -2.01 28.80
CA LEU A 232 -41.56 -2.78 29.72
C LEU A 232 -41.60 -4.27 29.31
N PRO A 233 -40.48 -4.99 29.39
CA PRO A 233 -40.47 -6.44 29.16
C PRO A 233 -41.16 -7.14 30.32
N VAL A 234 -41.85 -8.24 30.02
CA VAL A 234 -42.53 -9.09 31.02
C VAL A 234 -41.73 -10.38 31.16
N TYR A 235 -41.50 -10.79 32.41
CA TYR A 235 -40.82 -12.06 32.72
C TYR A 235 -41.72 -12.97 33.59
N LYS A 236 -41.46 -14.28 33.43
CA LYS A 236 -42.08 -15.34 34.26
C LYS A 236 -41.21 -15.71 35.40
#